data_d44e77fd4a130ba709181a73970b364b
#
_entry.id   d44e77fd4a130ba709181a73970b364b
#
_cell.length_a   1.000
_cell.length_b   1.000
_cell.length_c   1.000
_cell.angle_alpha   90.00
_cell.angle_beta   90.00
_cell.angle_gamma   90.00
#
_symmetry.space_group_name_H-M   'P 1'
#
loop_
_entity.id
_entity.type
_entity.pdbx_description
1 polymer ?
#
loop_
_entity_poly.entity_id
_entity_poly.type
_entity_poly.pdbx_seq_one_letter_code
_entity_poly.pdbx_strand_id
1 'polypeptide(L)'
;MMNNQQQEVYKXLDELSIPYEAVNHPPVYTIEEMEELKTLHMEFVVKNLFLRDAKGKEHFLVVLGKDKKADLKDIRQQIDSKPLSFASEERLQKYLKLTKGAVTPFGILNDKEAVVKVVFDKDLLKMDKIGIHPNDNTATVFLKFEDMKKLIEENGNEIYYVEV
;
A
#
# COMPACT_ATOMS: atom_id res chain seq x y z
N MET A 1 9.42 20.58 -4.12
CA MET A 1 10.62 19.73 -4.03
C MET A 1 10.26 18.40 -3.40
N MET A 2 10.70 17.30 -4.01
CA MET A 2 10.41 15.97 -3.49
C MET A 2 11.30 15.65 -2.30
N ASN A 3 10.73 14.98 -1.29
CA ASN A 3 11.54 14.53 -0.17
C ASN A 3 12.24 13.20 -0.53
N ASN A 4 13.11 12.75 0.36
CA ASN A 4 13.92 11.56 0.08
C ASN A 4 13.07 10.31 -0.12
N GLN A 5 11.97 10.18 0.63
CA GLN A 5 11.13 8.99 0.50
C GLN A 5 10.45 8.94 -0.86
N GLN A 6 9.94 10.06 -1.34
CA GLN A 6 9.34 10.11 -2.66
C GLN A 6 10.38 9.82 -3.74
N GLN A 7 11.58 10.37 -3.60
CA GLN A 7 12.62 10.17 -4.59
C GLN A 7 13.00 8.70 -4.73
N GLU A 8 13.04 7.98 -3.61
CA GLU A 8 13.37 6.55 -3.65
C GLU A 8 12.30 5.76 -4.39
N VAL A 9 11.03 6.12 -4.21
CA VAL A 9 9.95 5.46 -4.93
C VAL A 9 10.07 5.72 -6.43
N TYR A 10 10.28 6.97 -6.82
CA TYR A 10 10.38 7.30 -8.24
C TYR A 10 11.59 6.64 -8.87
N LYS A 11 12.65 6.51 -8.15
CA LYS A 11 13.82 5.82 -8.64
C LYS A 11 13.53 4.34 -8.93
N UNK A 12 12.78 3.77 -8.18
CA UNK A 12 12.44 2.56 -8.31
C UNK A 12 11.68 2.34 -9.42
N LEU A 13 10.76 3.14 -9.54
CA LEU A 13 9.89 2.99 -10.71
C LEU A 13 10.64 3.18 -12.02
N ASP A 14 11.50 4.15 -12.05
CA ASP A 14 12.30 4.40 -13.26
C ASP A 14 13.23 3.24 -13.57
N GLU A 15 13.83 2.65 -12.56
CA GLU A 15 14.73 1.53 -12.77
C GLU A 15 14.01 0.32 -13.34
N LEU A 16 12.75 0.13 -12.97
CA LEU A 16 11.95 -0.99 -13.47
C LEU A 16 11.22 -0.63 -14.76
N SER A 17 11.40 0.58 -15.27
CA SER A 17 10.73 1.08 -16.46
C SER A 17 9.21 1.02 -16.32
N ILE A 18 8.72 1.38 -15.15
CA ILE A 18 7.29 1.40 -14.87
C ILE A 18 6.74 2.81 -15.12
N PRO A 19 5.80 2.96 -16.05
CA PRO A 19 5.18 4.27 -16.26
C PRO A 19 4.26 4.63 -15.10
N TYR A 20 4.25 5.89 -14.71
CA TYR A 20 3.39 6.35 -13.63
C TYR A 20 3.08 7.83 -13.81
N GLU A 21 2.04 8.26 -13.11
CA GLU A 21 1.65 9.66 -13.06
C GLU A 21 1.63 10.09 -11.59
N ALA A 22 2.35 11.13 -11.25
CA ALA A 22 2.40 11.62 -9.88
C ALA A 22 1.62 12.93 -9.78
N VAL A 23 0.74 13.03 -8.77
CA VAL A 23 -0.03 14.23 -8.50
C VAL A 23 0.35 14.74 -7.11
N ASN A 24 0.89 15.94 -7.03
CA ASN A 24 1.24 16.55 -5.75
C ASN A 24 0.03 17.23 -5.14
N HIS A 25 -0.08 17.18 -3.83
CA HIS A 25 -1.20 17.79 -3.12
C HIS A 25 -0.80 18.06 -1.67
N PRO A 26 -1.59 18.85 -0.94
CA PRO A 26 -1.31 19.06 0.49
C PRO A 26 -1.40 17.74 1.26
N PRO A 27 -0.73 17.64 2.41
CA PRO A 27 -0.80 16.40 3.19
C PRO A 27 -2.23 16.03 3.51
N VAL A 28 -2.55 14.73 3.35
CA VAL A 28 -3.87 14.20 3.70
C VAL A 28 -3.68 12.97 4.58
N TYR A 29 -4.62 12.75 5.49
CA TYR A 29 -4.53 11.66 6.45
C TYR A 29 -5.73 10.72 6.38
N THR A 30 -6.79 11.10 5.66
CA THR A 30 -8.00 10.29 5.54
C THR A 30 -8.48 10.28 4.09
N ILE A 31 -9.30 9.29 3.78
CA ILE A 31 -9.93 9.22 2.47
C ILE A 31 -10.84 10.44 2.26
N GLU A 32 -11.54 10.86 3.32
CA GLU A 32 -12.40 12.05 3.21
C GLU A 32 -11.61 13.28 2.81
N GLU A 33 -10.42 13.47 3.39
CA GLU A 33 -9.59 14.60 3.02
C GLU A 33 -9.14 14.50 1.57
N MET A 34 -8.82 13.29 1.10
CA MET A 34 -8.44 13.11 -0.28
C MET A 34 -9.59 13.43 -1.23
N GLU A 35 -10.82 13.08 -0.84
CA GLU A 35 -11.96 13.35 -1.70
C GLU A 35 -12.21 14.83 -1.88
N GLU A 36 -11.75 15.67 -0.95
CA GLU A 36 -11.86 17.11 -1.10
C GLU A 36 -10.87 17.67 -2.11
N LEU A 37 -9.86 16.89 -2.48
CA LEU A 37 -8.89 17.31 -3.49
C LEU A 37 -9.43 16.96 -4.86
N LYS A 38 -10.10 17.88 -5.48
CA LYS A 38 -10.85 17.59 -6.70
C LYS A 38 -9.99 17.26 -7.91
N THR A 39 -8.67 17.35 -7.77
CA THR A 39 -7.76 17.06 -8.87
C THR A 39 -7.38 15.58 -8.96
N LEU A 40 -7.78 14.76 -7.97
CA LEU A 40 -7.42 13.35 -7.97
C LEU A 40 -8.52 12.51 -8.64
N HIS A 41 -8.08 11.45 -9.31
CA HIS A 41 -9.01 10.46 -9.88
C HIS A 41 -9.33 9.45 -8.78
N MET A 42 -10.28 9.81 -7.92
CA MET A 42 -10.58 9.04 -6.72
C MET A 42 -11.05 7.62 -6.99
N GLU A 43 -11.61 7.37 -8.18
CA GLU A 43 -12.07 6.02 -8.48
C GLU A 43 -10.93 5.02 -8.51
N PHE A 44 -9.69 5.46 -8.63
CA PHE A 44 -8.53 4.59 -8.66
C PHE A 44 -7.77 4.53 -7.35
N VAL A 45 -8.11 5.38 -6.38
CA VAL A 45 -7.38 5.43 -5.12
C VAL A 45 -7.78 4.23 -4.26
N VAL A 46 -6.78 3.61 -3.62
CA VAL A 46 -7.00 2.46 -2.74
C VAL A 46 -6.64 2.84 -1.32
N LYS A 47 -7.08 2.03 -0.37
CA LYS A 47 -6.65 2.23 1.00
C LYS A 47 -5.79 1.06 1.44
N ASN A 48 -4.96 1.31 2.43
CA ASN A 48 -3.90 0.41 2.84
C ASN A 48 -3.94 0.23 4.34
N LEU A 49 -3.87 -1.02 4.79
CA LEU A 49 -3.90 -1.35 6.21
C LEU A 49 -2.67 -2.18 6.55
N PHE A 50 -1.99 -1.82 7.63
CA PHE A 50 -0.85 -2.61 8.08
C PHE A 50 -1.27 -3.41 9.30
N LEU A 51 -1.19 -4.74 9.18
CA LEU A 51 -1.72 -5.67 10.18
C LEU A 51 -0.62 -6.56 10.72
N ARG A 52 -0.88 -7.12 11.89
CA ARG A 52 0.01 -8.11 12.51
C ARG A 52 -0.82 -9.31 12.92
N ASP A 53 -0.17 -10.47 13.04
CA ASP A 53 -0.87 -11.63 13.57
C ASP A 53 -0.83 -11.58 15.11
N ALA A 54 -1.57 -12.50 15.74
CA ALA A 54 -1.73 -12.47 17.18
C ALA A 54 -0.42 -12.58 17.94
N LYS A 55 0.55 -13.29 17.38
CA LYS A 55 1.85 -13.46 18.03
C LYS A 55 2.85 -12.37 17.67
N GLY A 56 2.49 -11.47 16.75
CA GLY A 56 3.39 -10.41 16.32
C GLY A 56 4.58 -10.88 15.51
N LYS A 57 4.50 -12.07 14.93
CA LYS A 57 5.58 -12.61 14.14
C LYS A 57 5.43 -12.37 12.65
N GLU A 58 4.18 -12.29 12.18
CA GLU A 58 3.92 -12.05 10.76
C GLU A 58 3.19 -10.73 10.60
N HIS A 59 3.53 -10.03 9.53
CA HIS A 59 2.95 -8.73 9.24
C HIS A 59 2.41 -8.73 7.82
N PHE A 60 1.30 -8.01 7.63
CA PHE A 60 0.58 -8.01 6.36
C PHE A 60 0.22 -6.59 5.98
N LEU A 61 0.43 -6.27 4.73
CA LEU A 61 -0.04 -5.02 4.16
C LEU A 61 -1.23 -5.35 3.27
N VAL A 62 -2.41 -4.88 3.66
CA VAL A 62 -3.63 -5.17 2.92
C VAL A 62 -4.01 -3.95 2.09
N VAL A 63 -4.20 -4.16 0.80
CA VAL A 63 -4.56 -3.10 -0.15
C VAL A 63 -5.94 -3.42 -0.70
N LEU A 64 -6.89 -2.50 -0.54
CA LEU A 64 -8.27 -2.75 -0.95
C LEU A 64 -8.92 -1.48 -1.47
N GLY A 65 -10.07 -1.63 -2.12
CA GLY A 65 -10.80 -0.49 -2.64
C GLY A 65 -11.15 0.51 -1.54
N LYS A 66 -11.12 1.79 -1.87
CA LYS A 66 -11.23 2.83 -0.85
C LYS A 66 -12.57 2.81 -0.12
N ASP A 67 -13.62 2.29 -0.76
CA ASP A 67 -14.95 2.27 -0.15
C ASP A 67 -15.28 0.97 0.56
N LYS A 68 -14.35 0.04 0.62
CA LYS A 68 -14.59 -1.25 1.24
C LYS A 68 -14.16 -1.26 2.71
N LYS A 69 -14.81 -2.12 3.49
CA LYS A 69 -14.41 -2.36 4.87
C LYS A 69 -13.72 -3.70 4.96
N ALA A 70 -12.57 -3.73 5.62
CA ALA A 70 -11.85 -4.98 5.83
C ALA A 70 -12.46 -5.74 7.00
N ASP A 71 -12.82 -6.99 6.75
CA ASP A 71 -13.23 -7.90 7.81
C ASP A 71 -12.03 -8.76 8.15
N LEU A 72 -11.37 -8.45 9.26
CA LEU A 72 -10.11 -9.10 9.58
C LEU A 72 -10.26 -10.59 9.83
N LYS A 73 -11.42 -11.02 10.37
CA LYS A 73 -11.67 -12.45 10.54
C LYS A 73 -11.77 -13.16 9.20
N ASP A 74 -12.45 -12.55 8.24
CA ASP A 74 -12.59 -13.13 6.93
C ASP A 74 -11.26 -13.18 6.21
N ILE A 75 -10.48 -12.13 6.30
CA ILE A 75 -9.19 -12.07 5.63
C ILE A 75 -8.25 -13.13 6.20
N ARG A 76 -8.21 -13.27 7.53
CA ARG A 76 -7.32 -14.27 8.11
C ARG A 76 -7.68 -15.68 7.67
N GLN A 77 -8.96 -15.94 7.52
CA GLN A 77 -9.40 -17.26 7.05
C GLN A 77 -8.95 -17.52 5.62
N GLN A 78 -9.05 -16.52 4.77
CA GLN A 78 -8.67 -16.69 3.37
C GLN A 78 -7.16 -16.89 3.19
N ILE A 79 -6.34 -16.26 4.03
CA ILE A 79 -4.88 -16.40 3.92
C ILE A 79 -4.32 -17.40 4.91
N ASP A 80 -5.18 -18.03 5.70
CA ASP A 80 -4.79 -19.06 6.67
C ASP A 80 -3.78 -18.55 7.67
N SER A 81 -4.07 -17.39 8.24
CA SER A 81 -3.19 -16.80 9.24
C SER A 81 -3.79 -16.91 10.63
N LYS A 82 -3.02 -16.55 11.64
CA LYS A 82 -3.54 -16.38 12.98
C LYS A 82 -4.38 -15.11 13.04
N PRO A 83 -5.15 -14.89 14.12
CA PRO A 83 -5.99 -13.70 14.21
C PRO A 83 -5.20 -12.42 13.92
N LEU A 84 -5.82 -11.50 13.21
CA LEU A 84 -5.19 -10.27 12.75
C LEU A 84 -5.69 -9.06 13.52
N SER A 85 -4.81 -8.09 13.73
CA SER A 85 -5.18 -6.79 14.27
C SER A 85 -4.27 -5.74 13.65
N PHE A 86 -4.60 -4.47 13.89
CA PHE A 86 -3.79 -3.39 13.34
C PHE A 86 -2.43 -3.34 14.03
N ALA A 87 -1.38 -3.18 13.25
CA ALA A 87 -0.04 -3.05 13.78
C ALA A 87 0.16 -1.63 14.32
N SER A 88 1.02 -1.51 15.33
CA SER A 88 1.32 -0.22 15.93
C SER A 88 2.15 0.66 14.99
N GLU A 89 2.20 1.96 15.31
CA GLU A 89 3.08 2.87 14.57
C GLU A 89 4.54 2.45 14.69
N GLU A 90 4.91 1.90 15.83
CA GLU A 90 6.27 1.42 16.06
C GLU A 90 6.61 0.29 15.08
N ARG A 91 5.68 -0.64 14.88
CA ARG A 91 5.88 -1.72 13.92
C ARG A 91 5.89 -1.22 12.49
N LEU A 92 5.03 -0.25 12.19
CA LEU A 92 5.00 0.35 10.87
C LEU A 92 6.35 0.97 10.53
N GLN A 93 6.92 1.71 11.48
CA GLN A 93 8.24 2.30 11.29
C GLN A 93 9.32 1.24 11.16
N LYS A 94 9.24 0.20 11.98
CA LYS A 94 10.26 -0.84 11.99
C LYS A 94 10.31 -1.60 10.67
N TYR A 95 9.15 -1.98 10.14
CA TYR A 95 9.11 -2.86 8.98
C TYR A 95 9.05 -2.14 7.65
N LEU A 96 8.36 -1.02 7.59
CA LEU A 96 8.17 -0.32 6.33
C LEU A 96 8.75 1.09 6.31
N LYS A 97 9.22 1.58 7.45
CA LYS A 97 9.78 2.93 7.63
C LYS A 97 8.77 4.00 7.21
N LEU A 98 7.51 3.78 7.56
CA LEU A 98 6.42 4.68 7.22
C LEU A 98 5.79 5.23 8.48
N THR A 99 5.09 6.35 8.32
CA THR A 99 4.29 6.94 9.38
C THR A 99 2.80 6.67 9.12
N LYS A 100 2.00 6.90 10.15
CA LYS A 100 0.59 6.54 10.15
C LYS A 100 -0.18 7.12 8.97
N GLY A 101 0.11 8.34 8.57
CA GLY A 101 -0.64 8.99 7.50
C GLY A 101 -0.18 8.64 6.09
N ALA A 102 0.78 7.74 5.94
CA ALA A 102 1.38 7.45 4.65
C ALA A 102 1.58 5.96 4.41
N VAL A 103 0.68 5.12 4.90
CA VAL A 103 0.78 3.67 4.68
C VAL A 103 0.56 3.39 3.19
N THR A 104 1.44 2.61 2.59
CA THR A 104 1.47 2.45 1.15
C THR A 104 2.24 1.19 0.76
N PRO A 105 1.86 0.53 -0.33
CA PRO A 105 2.65 -0.61 -0.82
C PRO A 105 4.07 -0.25 -1.22
N PHE A 106 4.35 1.02 -1.53
CA PHE A 106 5.72 1.41 -1.82
C PHE A 106 6.64 1.25 -0.61
N GLY A 107 6.08 1.16 0.60
CA GLY A 107 6.89 0.90 1.79
C GLY A 107 7.61 -0.43 1.73
N ILE A 108 7.14 -1.35 0.89
CA ILE A 108 7.82 -2.63 0.69
C ILE A 108 9.27 -2.42 0.24
N LEU A 109 9.56 -1.31 -0.44
CA LEU A 109 10.93 -1.01 -0.84
C LEU A 109 11.88 -0.90 0.36
N ASN A 110 11.35 -0.60 1.54
CA ASN A 110 12.15 -0.50 2.77
C ASN A 110 12.26 -1.84 3.51
N ASP A 111 11.52 -2.85 3.07
CA ASP A 111 11.50 -4.18 3.69
C ASP A 111 12.54 -5.05 2.98
N LYS A 112 13.81 -4.83 3.29
CA LYS A 112 14.89 -5.46 2.55
C LYS A 112 14.93 -6.98 2.71
N GLU A 113 14.37 -7.48 3.79
CA GLU A 113 14.33 -8.93 4.01
C GLU A 113 13.06 -9.57 3.47
N ALA A 114 12.16 -8.77 2.93
CA ALA A 114 10.92 -9.23 2.31
C ALA A 114 10.08 -10.07 3.27
N VAL A 115 9.94 -9.59 4.51
CA VAL A 115 9.19 -10.32 5.53
C VAL A 115 7.72 -9.93 5.58
N VAL A 116 7.36 -8.75 5.06
CA VAL A 116 5.96 -8.31 5.06
C VAL A 116 5.24 -8.99 3.90
N LYS A 117 4.08 -9.57 4.18
CA LYS A 117 3.26 -10.20 3.15
C LYS A 117 2.23 -9.18 2.65
N VAL A 118 1.98 -9.19 1.36
CA VAL A 118 1.05 -8.23 0.75
C VAL A 118 -0.23 -8.97 0.37
N VAL A 119 -1.35 -8.41 0.77
CA VAL A 119 -2.67 -9.01 0.54
C VAL A 119 -3.49 -8.03 -0.30
N PHE A 120 -3.84 -8.45 -1.52
CA PHE A 120 -4.60 -7.60 -2.44
C PHE A 120 -6.06 -8.04 -2.50
N ASP A 121 -6.94 -7.05 -2.45
CA ASP A 121 -8.35 -7.23 -2.79
C ASP A 121 -8.44 -7.67 -4.27
N LYS A 122 -9.14 -8.76 -4.53
CA LYS A 122 -9.25 -9.27 -5.91
C LYS A 122 -9.84 -8.25 -6.88
N ASP A 123 -10.68 -7.34 -6.39
CA ASP A 123 -11.27 -6.35 -7.29
C ASP A 123 -10.23 -5.39 -7.85
N LEU A 124 -9.05 -5.30 -7.25
CA LEU A 124 -7.99 -4.46 -7.80
C LEU A 124 -7.50 -5.00 -9.14
N LEU A 125 -7.65 -6.30 -9.38
CA LEU A 125 -7.26 -6.89 -10.66
C LEU A 125 -8.09 -6.34 -11.82
N LYS A 126 -9.27 -5.81 -11.53
CA LYS A 126 -10.16 -5.26 -12.56
C LYS A 126 -9.93 -3.79 -12.84
N MET A 127 -9.08 -3.12 -12.05
CA MET A 127 -8.85 -1.70 -12.20
C MET A 127 -7.75 -1.45 -13.22
N ASP A 128 -7.94 -0.42 -14.06
CA ASP A 128 -6.93 -0.04 -15.03
C ASP A 128 -5.64 0.40 -14.35
N LYS A 129 -5.79 1.14 -13.26
CA LYS A 129 -4.64 1.62 -12.51
C LYS A 129 -5.08 1.83 -11.06
N ILE A 130 -4.11 2.02 -10.19
CA ILE A 130 -4.38 2.30 -8.77
C ILE A 130 -3.61 3.55 -8.37
N GLY A 131 -4.13 4.25 -7.38
CA GLY A 131 -3.52 5.47 -6.86
C GLY A 131 -3.05 5.26 -5.42
N ILE A 132 -1.76 5.47 -5.17
CA ILE A 132 -1.15 5.22 -3.86
C ILE A 132 -0.10 6.28 -3.56
N HIS A 133 0.18 6.47 -2.27
CA HIS A 133 1.20 7.43 -1.82
C HIS A 133 2.61 6.90 -2.10
N PRO A 134 3.53 7.76 -2.53
CA PRO A 134 4.93 7.35 -2.69
C PRO A 134 5.70 7.52 -1.38
N ASN A 135 5.29 6.80 -0.35
CA ASN A 135 5.87 6.80 1.01
C ASN A 135 5.76 8.16 1.69
N ASP A 136 4.82 8.99 1.25
CA ASP A 136 4.62 10.33 1.77
C ASP A 136 3.21 10.76 1.37
N ASN A 137 2.51 11.48 2.24
CA ASN A 137 1.11 11.82 1.97
C ASN A 137 0.93 13.19 1.29
N THR A 138 1.97 13.68 0.62
CA THR A 138 1.86 14.92 -0.15
C THR A 138 1.81 14.67 -1.65
N ALA A 139 1.63 13.42 -2.05
CA ALA A 139 1.49 13.07 -3.46
C ALA A 139 0.71 11.77 -3.57
N THR A 140 0.18 11.52 -4.75
CA THR A 140 -0.43 10.24 -5.09
C THR A 140 0.13 9.82 -6.45
N VAL A 141 0.55 8.57 -6.53
CA VAL A 141 1.10 7.99 -7.76
C VAL A 141 0.06 7.05 -8.34
N PHE A 142 -0.23 7.24 -9.62
CA PHE A 142 -1.12 6.36 -10.36
C PHE A 142 -0.31 5.48 -11.28
N LEU A 143 -0.49 4.17 -11.16
CA LEU A 143 0.24 3.22 -11.99
C LEU A 143 -0.64 1.98 -12.18
N LYS A 144 -0.28 1.15 -13.15
CA LYS A 144 -1.02 -0.08 -13.39
C LYS A 144 -0.85 -1.05 -12.23
N PHE A 145 -1.91 -1.77 -11.91
CA PHE A 145 -1.84 -2.77 -10.86
C PHE A 145 -0.74 -3.81 -11.15
N GLU A 146 -0.64 -4.26 -12.39
CA GLU A 146 0.36 -5.25 -12.76
C GLU A 146 1.77 -4.74 -12.49
N ASP A 147 2.00 -3.45 -12.64
CA ASP A 147 3.31 -2.87 -12.37
C ASP A 147 3.60 -2.80 -10.88
N MET A 148 2.58 -2.51 -10.06
CA MET A 148 2.76 -2.55 -8.61
C MET A 148 3.09 -3.98 -8.15
N LYS A 149 2.38 -4.96 -8.71
CA LYS A 149 2.66 -6.36 -8.43
C LYS A 149 4.09 -6.73 -8.79
N LYS A 150 4.55 -6.27 -9.96
CA LYS A 150 5.91 -6.54 -10.39
C LYS A 150 6.93 -5.97 -9.41
N LEU A 151 6.70 -4.76 -8.93
CA LEU A 151 7.60 -4.14 -7.96
C LEU A 151 7.70 -4.97 -6.70
N ILE A 152 6.56 -5.44 -6.19
CA ILE A 152 6.53 -6.25 -4.97
C ILE A 152 7.23 -7.58 -5.20
N GLU A 153 6.99 -8.20 -6.34
CA GLU A 153 7.63 -9.48 -6.66
C GLU A 153 9.13 -9.33 -6.80
N GLU A 154 9.59 -8.23 -7.38
CA GLU A 154 11.02 -7.98 -7.51
C GLU A 154 11.68 -7.83 -6.14
N ASN A 155 10.96 -7.29 -5.17
CA ASN A 155 11.49 -7.17 -3.82
C ASN A 155 11.50 -8.50 -3.08
N GLY A 156 10.72 -9.48 -3.53
CA GLY A 156 10.70 -10.82 -2.96
C GLY A 156 9.57 -11.11 -2.00
N ASN A 157 8.63 -10.20 -1.82
CA ASN A 157 7.55 -10.38 -0.86
C ASN A 157 6.47 -11.31 -1.40
N GLU A 158 5.85 -12.09 -0.49
CA GLU A 158 4.72 -12.93 -0.87
C GLU A 158 3.48 -12.09 -1.10
N ILE A 159 2.66 -12.53 -2.06
CA ILE A 159 1.42 -11.84 -2.40
C ILE A 159 0.25 -12.81 -2.28
N TYR A 160 -0.81 -12.35 -1.64
CA TYR A 160 -2.07 -13.09 -1.53
C TYR A 160 -3.19 -12.26 -2.14
N TYR A 161 -4.23 -12.93 -2.60
CA TYR A 161 -5.43 -12.27 -3.13
C TYR A 161 -6.64 -12.73 -2.33
N VAL A 162 -7.48 -11.78 -1.92
CA VAL A 162 -8.65 -12.09 -1.09
C VAL A 162 -9.88 -11.39 -1.65
N GLU A 163 -11.03 -11.93 -1.33
CA GLU A 163 -12.31 -11.29 -1.61
C GLU A 163 -12.71 -10.46 -0.40
N VAL A 164 -12.91 -9.18 -0.61
CA VAL A 164 -13.24 -8.26 0.46
C VAL A 164 -14.66 -7.75 0.31
#